data_60208e2d0a1929a0ac6d6e0a5d46fba8
#
_entry.id   60208e2d0a1929a0ac6d6e0a5d46fba8
#
_cell.length_a   1.000
_cell.length_b   1.000
_cell.length_c   1.000
_cell.angle_alpha   90.00
_cell.angle_beta   90.00
_cell.angle_gamma   90.00
#
_symmetry.space_group_name_H-M   'P 1'
#
loop_
_entity.id
_entity.type
_entity.pdbx_description
1 polymer ?
#
loop_
_entity_poly.entity_id
_entity_poly.type
_entity_poly.pdbx_seq_one_letter_code
_entity_poly.pdbx_strand_id
1 'polypeptide(L)'
;NYIIFAGHKSLYASFVIAGFLKLKDDKLEIKKAGGTGSDSLNPEMPLEIPYRYEAGSPNIVAIAGLNASIEWLKRTSIKEKEEELMEYLLSKLRELEKIIVYKNKISPSTVLSINVEGYSSEEVASILNEEYGICIRAGYHCAPLVHDFINSKAYNGTVRISFNYFNNVEDVDELINSLKCL
;
A
#
# COMPACT_ATOMS: atom_id res chain seq x y z
N ASN A 1 -5.99 -21.00 -3.48
CA ASN A 1 -4.98 -20.23 -2.76
C ASN A 1 -4.22 -19.35 -3.73
N TYR A 2 -4.50 -18.03 -3.65
CA TYR A 2 -3.95 -17.01 -4.55
C TYR A 2 -3.36 -15.88 -3.74
N ILE A 3 -2.24 -15.31 -4.21
CA ILE A 3 -1.69 -14.04 -3.71
C ILE A 3 -1.74 -13.06 -4.86
N ILE A 4 -2.45 -11.95 -4.68
CA ILE A 4 -2.59 -10.89 -5.70
C ILE A 4 -1.81 -9.68 -5.21
N PHE A 5 -1.02 -9.05 -6.08
CA PHE A 5 -0.19 -7.91 -5.71
C PHE A 5 -0.21 -6.81 -6.77
N ALA A 6 0.04 -5.59 -6.33
CA ALA A 6 0.35 -4.44 -7.18
C ALA A 6 1.83 -4.09 -7.02
N GLY A 7 2.57 -4.08 -8.12
CA GLY A 7 4.03 -3.88 -8.09
C GLY A 7 4.45 -2.51 -7.56
N HIS A 8 3.67 -1.47 -7.82
CA HIS A 8 3.96 -0.09 -7.41
C HIS A 8 3.66 0.24 -5.94
N LYS A 9 3.33 -0.76 -5.11
CA LYS A 9 3.14 -0.59 -3.65
C LYS A 9 4.35 -1.14 -2.91
N SER A 10 4.15 -2.06 -1.98
CA SER A 10 5.22 -2.65 -1.15
C SER A 10 6.33 -3.35 -1.92
N LEU A 11 6.16 -3.59 -3.22
CA LEU A 11 7.22 -4.14 -4.06
C LEU A 11 8.11 -3.07 -4.73
N TYR A 12 7.86 -1.79 -4.52
CA TYR A 12 8.68 -0.68 -5.04
C TYR A 12 8.91 -0.66 -6.56
N ALA A 13 8.07 -1.36 -7.33
CA ALA A 13 8.15 -1.38 -8.79
C ALA A 13 7.45 -0.17 -9.43
N SER A 14 7.64 0.01 -10.72
CA SER A 14 6.93 1.03 -11.50
C SER A 14 5.41 0.81 -11.51
N PHE A 15 4.66 1.87 -11.87
CA PHE A 15 3.23 1.75 -12.14
C PHE A 15 2.95 0.76 -13.28
N VAL A 16 1.68 0.36 -13.43
CA VAL A 16 1.17 -0.49 -14.51
C VAL A 16 1.68 -1.93 -14.49
N ILE A 17 2.16 -2.42 -13.33
CA ILE A 17 2.45 -3.84 -13.13
C ILE A 17 1.70 -4.37 -11.92
N ALA A 18 0.97 -5.45 -12.13
CA ALA A 18 0.32 -6.24 -11.10
C ALA A 18 0.43 -7.70 -11.49
N GLY A 19 0.28 -8.58 -10.53
CA GLY A 19 0.34 -10.01 -10.79
C GLY A 19 -0.39 -10.81 -9.73
N PHE A 20 -0.45 -12.10 -9.97
CA PHE A 20 -0.91 -13.05 -8.98
C PHE A 20 -0.05 -14.32 -8.97
N LEU A 21 0.08 -14.89 -7.81
CA LEU A 21 0.66 -16.21 -7.60
C LEU A 21 -0.48 -17.19 -7.32
N LYS A 22 -0.42 -18.37 -7.91
CA LYS A 22 -1.37 -19.45 -7.67
C LYS A 22 -0.65 -20.76 -7.37
N LEU A 23 -1.28 -21.66 -6.66
CA LEU A 23 -0.78 -23.02 -6.55
C LEU A 23 -0.86 -23.71 -7.92
N LYS A 24 0.08 -24.63 -8.18
CA LYS A 24 0.26 -25.27 -9.49
C LYS A 24 -1.03 -25.93 -9.99
N ASP A 25 -1.76 -26.60 -9.12
CA ASP A 25 -2.95 -27.39 -9.45
C ASP A 25 -4.25 -26.62 -9.46
N ASP A 26 -4.25 -25.34 -9.00
CA ASP A 26 -5.43 -24.50 -9.04
C ASP A 26 -5.78 -24.13 -10.48
N LYS A 27 -7.04 -24.32 -10.85
CA LYS A 27 -7.55 -23.95 -12.18
C LYS A 27 -8.35 -22.66 -12.09
N LEU A 28 -7.98 -21.71 -12.95
CA LEU A 28 -8.73 -20.47 -13.17
C LEU A 28 -9.43 -20.52 -14.52
N GLU A 29 -10.64 -19.97 -14.55
CA GLU A 29 -11.31 -19.71 -15.83
C GLU A 29 -10.68 -18.51 -16.53
N ILE A 30 -10.60 -18.60 -17.85
CA ILE A 30 -10.18 -17.49 -18.69
C ILE A 30 -11.32 -16.46 -18.71
N LYS A 31 -11.04 -15.25 -18.27
CA LYS A 31 -12.01 -14.13 -18.30
C LYS A 31 -11.74 -13.16 -19.45
N LYS A 32 -10.53 -13.16 -20.00
CA LYS A 32 -10.12 -12.31 -21.11
C LYS A 32 -9.29 -13.13 -22.08
N ALA A 33 -9.67 -13.15 -23.33
CA ALA A 33 -8.94 -13.81 -24.41
C ALA A 33 -8.37 -12.76 -25.38
N GLY A 34 -7.28 -13.11 -26.05
CA GLY A 34 -6.63 -12.27 -27.05
C GLY A 34 -5.35 -12.91 -27.56
N GLY A 35 -4.69 -12.27 -28.52
CA GLY A 35 -3.42 -12.76 -29.06
C GLY A 35 -2.36 -12.85 -27.96
N THR A 36 -1.59 -13.94 -27.97
CA THR A 36 -0.52 -14.18 -26.99
C THR A 36 0.87 -14.17 -27.64
N GLY A 37 0.92 -14.19 -29.00
CA GLY A 37 2.17 -14.29 -29.76
C GLY A 37 2.84 -15.67 -29.71
N SER A 38 2.26 -16.63 -29.00
CA SER A 38 2.84 -17.97 -28.83
C SER A 38 2.30 -19.02 -29.84
N ASP A 39 1.03 -18.89 -30.26
CA ASP A 39 0.36 -19.78 -31.20
C ASP A 39 -0.66 -19.01 -32.04
N SER A 40 -0.17 -18.38 -33.11
CA SER A 40 -0.97 -17.46 -33.93
C SER A 40 -2.02 -18.13 -34.81
N LEU A 41 -1.94 -19.43 -35.03
CA LEU A 41 -2.91 -20.18 -35.84
C LEU A 41 -4.05 -20.77 -35.02
N ASN A 42 -3.91 -20.80 -33.71
CA ASN A 42 -4.92 -21.31 -32.81
C ASN A 42 -5.87 -20.17 -32.36
N PRO A 43 -7.17 -20.27 -32.65
CA PRO A 43 -8.13 -19.26 -32.22
C PRO A 43 -8.45 -19.27 -30.70
N GLU A 44 -8.03 -20.33 -29.99
CA GLU A 44 -8.24 -20.46 -28.56
C GLU A 44 -7.01 -20.02 -27.75
N MET A 45 -7.25 -19.66 -26.48
CA MET A 45 -6.15 -19.37 -25.57
C MET A 45 -5.33 -20.63 -25.29
N PRO A 46 -4.00 -20.53 -25.28
CA PRO A 46 -3.13 -21.68 -25.04
C PRO A 46 -3.38 -22.31 -23.67
N LEU A 47 -3.02 -23.57 -23.52
CA LEU A 47 -3.11 -24.27 -22.23
C LEU A 47 -1.91 -23.97 -21.32
N GLU A 48 -0.81 -23.52 -21.91
CA GLU A 48 0.44 -23.26 -21.22
C GLU A 48 0.40 -21.97 -20.40
N ILE A 49 0.91 -22.04 -19.18
CA ILE A 49 1.07 -20.88 -18.28
C ILE A 49 2.44 -20.25 -18.55
N PRO A 50 2.57 -18.93 -18.60
CA PRO A 50 1.57 -17.91 -18.23
C PRO A 50 0.62 -17.50 -19.37
N TYR A 51 0.88 -17.86 -20.61
CA TYR A 51 0.16 -17.42 -21.81
C TYR A 51 -1.36 -17.60 -21.72
N ARG A 52 -1.81 -18.66 -21.04
CA ARG A 52 -3.23 -18.92 -20.80
C ARG A 52 -3.97 -17.75 -20.15
N TYR A 53 -3.30 -16.96 -19.34
CA TYR A 53 -3.89 -15.87 -18.54
C TYR A 53 -3.43 -14.48 -18.97
N GLU A 54 -2.48 -14.41 -19.89
CA GLU A 54 -1.86 -13.15 -20.34
C GLU A 54 -2.19 -12.93 -21.83
N ALA A 55 -3.23 -12.12 -22.08
CA ALA A 55 -3.61 -11.72 -23.43
C ALA A 55 -2.98 -10.38 -23.80
N GLY A 56 -2.43 -10.30 -25.00
CA GLY A 56 -1.78 -9.10 -25.53
C GLY A 56 -0.26 -9.07 -25.29
N SER A 57 0.37 -7.99 -25.71
CA SER A 57 1.81 -7.79 -25.52
C SER A 57 2.13 -7.43 -24.08
N PRO A 58 3.07 -8.12 -23.43
CA PRO A 58 3.44 -7.80 -22.05
C PRO A 58 4.19 -6.48 -21.98
N ASN A 59 4.02 -5.76 -20.87
CA ASN A 59 4.80 -4.56 -20.56
C ASN A 59 6.20 -4.95 -20.07
N ILE A 60 7.10 -5.19 -21.01
CA ILE A 60 8.47 -5.67 -20.74
C ILE A 60 9.22 -4.70 -19.81
N VAL A 61 9.02 -3.39 -19.98
CA VAL A 61 9.70 -2.36 -19.15
C VAL A 61 9.25 -2.46 -17.71
N ALA A 62 7.93 -2.59 -17.46
CA ALA A 62 7.40 -2.73 -16.12
C ALA A 62 7.81 -4.07 -15.46
N ILE A 63 7.90 -5.15 -16.25
CA ILE A 63 8.39 -6.47 -15.80
C ILE A 63 9.87 -6.37 -15.39
N ALA A 64 10.71 -5.73 -16.20
CA ALA A 64 12.12 -5.51 -15.86
C ALA A 64 12.28 -4.66 -14.59
N GLY A 65 11.47 -3.61 -14.45
CA GLY A 65 11.42 -2.79 -13.23
C GLY A 65 11.02 -3.59 -11.99
N LEU A 66 10.00 -4.45 -12.10
CA LEU A 66 9.57 -5.32 -11.01
C LEU A 66 10.68 -6.32 -10.62
N ASN A 67 11.35 -6.91 -11.61
CA ASN A 67 12.46 -7.82 -11.33
C ASN A 67 13.61 -7.11 -10.60
N ALA A 68 14.01 -5.93 -11.06
CA ALA A 68 15.07 -5.15 -10.40
C ALA A 68 14.68 -4.78 -8.96
N SER A 69 13.44 -4.38 -8.75
CA SER A 69 12.88 -4.07 -7.43
C SER A 69 12.90 -5.28 -6.49
N ILE A 70 12.48 -6.46 -6.96
CA ILE A 70 12.53 -7.70 -6.17
C ILE A 70 13.97 -8.06 -5.78
N GLU A 71 14.93 -7.93 -6.71
CA GLU A 71 16.34 -8.18 -6.41
C GLU A 71 16.92 -7.19 -5.39
N TRP A 72 16.48 -5.94 -5.43
CA TRP A 72 16.84 -4.94 -4.43
C TRP A 72 16.22 -5.26 -3.06
N LEU A 73 14.93 -5.61 -3.01
CA LEU A 73 14.22 -6.00 -1.78
C LEU A 73 14.88 -7.18 -1.06
N LYS A 74 15.40 -8.17 -1.79
CA LYS A 74 16.11 -9.32 -1.22
C LYS A 74 17.40 -8.94 -0.46
N ARG A 75 17.96 -7.77 -0.75
CA ARG A 75 19.23 -7.29 -0.19
C ARG A 75 19.05 -6.21 0.86
N THR A 76 17.81 -5.84 1.15
CA THR A 76 17.49 -4.65 1.94
C THR A 76 16.54 -5.04 3.08
N SER A 77 16.87 -4.68 4.30
CA SER A 77 16.05 -4.90 5.52
C SER A 77 14.94 -3.84 5.62
N ILE A 78 14.06 -3.79 4.60
CA ILE A 78 12.98 -2.79 4.55
C ILE A 78 11.97 -3.02 5.65
N LYS A 79 11.56 -4.27 5.83
CA LYS A 79 10.51 -4.64 6.78
C LYS A 79 10.90 -4.26 8.21
N GLU A 80 12.11 -4.59 8.60
CA GLU A 80 12.64 -4.29 9.91
C GLU A 80 12.68 -2.78 10.16
N LYS A 81 13.17 -2.03 9.19
CA LYS A 81 13.21 -0.55 9.27
C LYS A 81 11.82 0.07 9.38
N GLU A 82 10.87 -0.36 8.57
CA GLU A 82 9.49 0.15 8.60
C GLU A 82 8.79 -0.22 9.93
N GLU A 83 9.05 -1.42 10.48
CA GLU A 83 8.53 -1.85 11.78
C GLU A 83 9.11 -1.01 12.92
N GLU A 84 10.43 -0.74 12.93
CA GLU A 84 11.09 0.13 13.91
C GLU A 84 10.51 1.55 13.91
N LEU A 85 10.33 2.16 12.72
CA LEU A 85 9.73 3.48 12.59
C LEU A 85 8.27 3.50 13.08
N MET A 86 7.52 2.45 12.80
CA MET A 86 6.14 2.32 13.25
C MET A 86 6.05 2.18 14.78
N GLU A 87 6.93 1.40 15.40
CA GLU A 87 7.00 1.26 16.85
C GLU A 87 7.38 2.59 17.51
N TYR A 88 8.34 3.31 16.94
CA TYR A 88 8.73 4.63 17.39
C TYR A 88 7.57 5.62 17.32
N LEU A 89 6.88 5.71 16.16
CA LEU A 89 5.69 6.53 15.99
C LEU A 89 4.62 6.20 17.04
N LEU A 90 4.29 4.93 17.21
CA LEU A 90 3.28 4.49 18.17
C LEU A 90 3.66 4.85 19.61
N SER A 91 4.95 4.84 19.96
CA SER A 91 5.42 5.27 21.29
C SER A 91 5.13 6.75 21.53
N LYS A 92 5.37 7.58 20.51
CA LYS A 92 5.16 9.04 20.59
C LYS A 92 3.68 9.44 20.54
N LEU A 93 2.87 8.78 19.74
CA LEU A 93 1.43 9.07 19.65
C LEU A 93 0.69 8.82 20.98
N ARG A 94 1.20 7.93 21.83
CA ARG A 94 0.61 7.69 23.18
C ARG A 94 0.69 8.90 24.11
N GLU A 95 1.60 9.82 23.84
CA GLU A 95 1.79 11.05 24.61
C GLU A 95 0.81 12.17 24.19
N LEU A 96 0.05 11.97 23.10
CA LEU A 96 -0.86 12.94 22.51
C LEU A 96 -2.31 12.58 22.84
N GLU A 97 -2.96 13.38 23.71
CA GLU A 97 -4.30 13.10 24.22
C GLU A 97 -5.40 13.17 23.15
N LYS A 98 -5.25 14.06 22.15
CA LYS A 98 -6.27 14.29 21.11
C LYS A 98 -6.19 13.32 19.92
N ILE A 99 -5.27 12.37 19.91
CA ILE A 99 -5.06 11.47 18.78
C ILE A 99 -5.78 10.15 19.00
N ILE A 100 -6.66 9.82 18.08
CA ILE A 100 -7.34 8.52 18.01
C ILE A 100 -6.52 7.62 17.10
N VAL A 101 -6.03 6.49 17.62
CA VAL A 101 -5.21 5.53 16.89
C VAL A 101 -6.01 4.27 16.58
N TYR A 102 -6.13 3.94 15.30
CA TYR A 102 -6.79 2.73 14.82
C TYR A 102 -5.75 1.63 14.58
N LYS A 103 -5.46 0.86 15.61
CA LYS A 103 -4.43 -0.20 15.55
C LYS A 103 -5.05 -1.58 15.37
N ASN A 104 -4.55 -2.36 14.43
CA ASN A 104 -4.83 -3.78 14.35
C ASN A 104 -4.02 -4.53 15.43
N LYS A 105 -4.71 -5.35 16.23
CA LYS A 105 -4.08 -6.16 17.30
C LYS A 105 -3.49 -7.47 16.79
N ILE A 106 -3.82 -7.88 15.56
CA ILE A 106 -3.57 -9.24 15.06
C ILE A 106 -2.29 -9.31 14.23
N SER A 107 -1.93 -8.24 13.54
CA SER A 107 -0.77 -8.26 12.63
C SER A 107 0.03 -6.97 12.72
N PRO A 108 1.36 -7.02 12.78
CA PRO A 108 2.20 -5.85 12.58
C PRO A 108 1.88 -5.24 11.22
N SER A 109 1.75 -3.93 11.17
CA SER A 109 1.49 -3.20 9.93
C SER A 109 2.40 -1.98 9.89
N THR A 110 2.98 -1.72 8.74
CA THR A 110 3.74 -0.50 8.44
C THR A 110 2.83 0.64 7.98
N VAL A 111 1.52 0.45 8.10
CA VAL A 111 0.48 1.44 7.81
C VAL A 111 -0.36 1.67 9.07
N LEU A 112 -0.52 2.92 9.45
CA LEU A 112 -1.31 3.32 10.60
C LEU A 112 -2.37 4.34 10.19
N SER A 113 -3.59 4.18 10.71
CA SER A 113 -4.65 5.18 10.59
C SER A 113 -4.86 5.88 11.91
N ILE A 114 -5.00 7.20 11.88
CA ILE A 114 -5.29 8.04 13.03
C ILE A 114 -6.40 9.03 12.70
N ASN A 115 -6.98 9.65 13.73
CA ASN A 115 -7.73 10.91 13.64
C ASN A 115 -7.29 11.86 14.74
N VAL A 116 -7.56 13.13 14.53
CA VAL A 116 -7.33 14.21 15.51
C VAL A 116 -8.69 14.72 15.97
N GLU A 117 -8.95 14.77 17.26
CA GLU A 117 -10.21 15.29 17.80
C GLU A 117 -10.41 16.75 17.40
N GLY A 118 -11.59 17.06 16.91
CA GLY A 118 -11.96 18.41 16.49
C GLY A 118 -11.69 18.72 15.00
N TYR A 119 -11.03 17.83 14.26
CA TYR A 119 -10.70 18.02 12.85
C TYR A 119 -11.24 16.87 11.99
N SER A 120 -11.62 17.15 10.74
CA SER A 120 -11.81 16.12 9.73
C SER A 120 -10.46 15.59 9.22
N SER A 121 -10.46 14.42 8.62
CA SER A 121 -9.23 13.84 8.08
C SER A 121 -8.60 14.70 6.97
N GLU A 122 -9.41 15.35 6.15
CA GLU A 122 -8.97 16.25 5.09
C GLU A 122 -8.35 17.54 5.66
N GLU A 123 -8.93 18.13 6.71
CA GLU A 123 -8.38 19.32 7.37
C GLU A 123 -7.00 19.02 7.94
N VAL A 124 -6.84 17.91 8.66
CA VAL A 124 -5.52 17.48 9.17
C VAL A 124 -4.51 17.33 8.03
N ALA A 125 -4.88 16.66 6.94
CA ALA A 125 -3.97 16.47 5.82
C ALA A 125 -3.60 17.79 5.12
N SER A 126 -4.54 18.74 5.00
CA SER A 126 -4.29 20.07 4.43
C SER A 126 -3.30 20.86 5.29
N ILE A 127 -3.53 20.92 6.60
CA ILE A 127 -2.64 21.63 7.52
C ILE A 127 -1.23 21.02 7.51
N LEU A 128 -1.12 19.69 7.60
CA LEU A 128 0.17 19.01 7.56
C LEU A 128 0.94 19.29 6.27
N ASN A 129 0.24 19.34 5.14
CA ASN A 129 0.88 19.63 3.85
C ASN A 129 1.25 21.11 3.68
N GLU A 130 0.34 22.03 4.02
CA GLU A 130 0.50 23.45 3.74
C GLU A 130 1.46 24.14 4.71
N GLU A 131 1.41 23.77 5.99
CA GLU A 131 2.21 24.41 7.03
C GLU A 131 3.53 23.69 7.33
N TYR A 132 3.56 22.36 7.15
CA TYR A 132 4.71 21.53 7.55
C TYR A 132 5.34 20.75 6.40
N GLY A 133 4.76 20.78 5.17
CA GLY A 133 5.28 20.04 4.03
C GLY A 133 5.15 18.52 4.15
N ILE A 134 4.30 18.03 5.07
CA ILE A 134 4.13 16.59 5.32
C ILE A 134 3.00 16.06 4.45
N CYS A 135 3.35 15.22 3.47
CA CYS A 135 2.39 14.55 2.60
C CYS A 135 1.79 13.32 3.27
N ILE A 136 0.49 13.36 3.54
CA ILE A 136 -0.25 12.27 4.17
C ILE A 136 -1.53 11.99 3.39
N ARG A 137 -2.08 10.79 3.49
CA ARG A 137 -3.34 10.48 2.82
C ARG A 137 -4.52 10.56 3.79
N ALA A 138 -5.56 11.30 3.41
CA ALA A 138 -6.82 11.40 4.14
C ALA A 138 -7.99 10.71 3.43
N GLY A 139 -9.10 10.52 4.14
CA GLY A 139 -10.38 10.02 3.63
C GLY A 139 -10.58 8.52 3.79
N TYR A 140 -11.34 7.94 2.86
CA TYR A 140 -11.82 6.55 2.95
C TYR A 140 -10.88 5.48 2.39
N HIS A 141 -9.71 5.84 1.85
CA HIS A 141 -8.62 4.94 1.41
C HIS A 141 -9.04 3.81 0.45
N CYS A 142 -10.06 4.03 -0.39
CA CYS A 142 -10.66 3.02 -1.27
C CYS A 142 -11.28 1.81 -0.50
N ALA A 143 -11.65 2.02 0.76
CA ALA A 143 -12.20 1.00 1.65
C ALA A 143 -13.39 1.57 2.48
N PRO A 144 -14.47 2.06 1.86
CA PRO A 144 -15.51 2.83 2.56
C PRO A 144 -16.20 2.05 3.69
N LEU A 145 -16.32 0.73 3.54
CA LEU A 145 -17.04 -0.09 4.53
C LEU A 145 -16.29 -0.24 5.85
N VAL A 146 -14.95 -0.18 5.86
CA VAL A 146 -14.18 -0.31 7.10
C VAL A 146 -14.48 0.85 8.06
N HIS A 147 -14.80 2.03 7.54
CA HIS A 147 -15.06 3.22 8.33
C HIS A 147 -16.39 3.17 9.11
N ASP A 148 -17.28 2.25 8.77
CA ASP A 148 -18.45 1.90 9.61
C ASP A 148 -18.03 1.15 10.87
N PHE A 149 -17.11 0.18 10.72
CA PHE A 149 -16.65 -0.66 11.84
C PHE A 149 -15.75 0.08 12.84
N ILE A 150 -14.94 1.01 12.35
CA ILE A 150 -14.02 1.78 13.19
C ILE A 150 -14.59 3.15 13.62
N ASN A 151 -15.85 3.46 13.26
CA ASN A 151 -16.57 4.70 13.61
C ASN A 151 -15.83 5.99 13.17
N SER A 152 -15.12 5.96 12.05
CA SER A 152 -14.34 7.11 11.57
C SER A 152 -15.08 8.01 10.57
N LYS A 153 -16.34 7.71 10.25
CA LYS A 153 -17.14 8.54 9.33
C LYS A 153 -17.39 9.96 9.87
N ALA A 154 -17.44 10.13 11.19
CA ALA A 154 -17.55 11.45 11.82
C ALA A 154 -16.37 12.39 11.51
N TYR A 155 -15.23 11.80 11.11
CA TYR A 155 -14.00 12.50 10.72
C TYR A 155 -13.79 12.51 9.19
N ASN A 156 -14.79 12.16 8.39
CA ASN A 156 -14.67 11.94 6.94
C ASN A 156 -13.62 10.90 6.56
N GLY A 157 -13.50 9.82 7.34
CA GLY A 157 -12.50 8.77 7.15
C GLY A 157 -11.36 8.83 8.17
N THR A 158 -10.14 8.59 7.73
CA THR A 158 -8.94 8.65 8.59
C THR A 158 -7.78 9.32 7.89
N VAL A 159 -6.83 9.79 8.68
CA VAL A 159 -5.48 10.18 8.22
C VAL A 159 -4.62 8.92 8.26
N ARG A 160 -3.97 8.58 7.14
CA ARG A 160 -3.18 7.36 7.02
C ARG A 160 -1.69 7.66 6.88
N ILE A 161 -0.93 7.17 7.84
CA ILE A 161 0.53 7.22 7.86
C ILE A 161 1.05 5.92 7.25
N SER A 162 1.99 6.02 6.30
CA SER A 162 2.63 4.87 5.65
C SER A 162 4.11 5.18 5.50
N PHE A 163 4.95 4.37 6.11
CA PHE A 163 6.40 4.47 5.95
C PHE A 163 6.90 3.69 4.75
N ASN A 164 8.07 4.07 4.28
CA ASN A 164 8.84 3.35 3.29
C ASN A 164 10.34 3.37 3.64
N TYR A 165 11.14 2.72 2.82
CA TYR A 165 12.59 2.63 3.01
C TYR A 165 13.30 3.98 3.18
N PHE A 166 12.79 5.04 2.56
CA PHE A 166 13.45 6.35 2.53
C PHE A 166 13.12 7.23 3.75
N ASN A 167 12.11 6.85 4.54
CA ASN A 167 11.80 7.54 5.78
C ASN A 167 12.82 7.25 6.89
N ASN A 168 12.91 8.17 7.85
CA ASN A 168 13.80 8.11 9.00
C ASN A 168 13.09 8.58 10.28
N VAL A 169 13.80 8.60 11.39
CA VAL A 169 13.27 9.00 12.71
C VAL A 169 12.90 10.49 12.73
N GLU A 170 13.65 11.31 12.02
CA GLU A 170 13.42 12.75 11.92
C GLU A 170 12.07 13.05 11.26
N ASP A 171 11.66 12.28 10.23
CA ASP A 171 10.33 12.41 9.61
C ASP A 171 9.22 12.11 10.62
N VAL A 172 9.44 11.13 11.51
CA VAL A 172 8.48 10.82 12.59
C VAL A 172 8.41 11.95 13.59
N ASP A 173 9.55 12.49 14.00
CA ASP A 173 9.61 13.61 14.96
C ASP A 173 8.94 14.86 14.41
N GLU A 174 9.14 15.19 13.14
CA GLU A 174 8.45 16.29 12.44
C GLU A 174 6.93 16.10 12.44
N LEU A 175 6.46 14.90 12.10
CA LEU A 175 5.03 14.58 12.14
C LEU A 175 4.46 14.73 13.55
N ILE A 176 5.14 14.21 14.56
CA ILE A 176 4.70 14.32 15.97
C ILE A 176 4.65 15.77 16.43
N ASN A 177 5.67 16.56 16.09
CA ASN A 177 5.70 17.98 16.46
C ASN A 177 4.59 18.77 15.77
N SER A 178 4.30 18.48 14.52
CA SER A 178 3.18 19.09 13.77
C SER A 178 1.82 18.71 14.37
N LEU A 179 1.63 17.43 14.75
CA LEU A 179 0.39 16.98 15.40
C LEU A 179 0.15 17.60 16.80
N LYS A 180 1.21 17.98 17.51
CA LYS A 180 1.09 18.71 18.80
C LYS A 180 0.53 20.11 18.64
N CYS A 181 0.63 20.70 17.47
CA CYS A 181 0.14 22.05 17.19
C CYS A 181 -1.35 22.07 16.79
N LEU A 182 -1.99 20.92 16.55
CA LEU A 182 -3.41 20.73 16.29
C LEU A 182 -4.18 20.54 17.61
#